data_0bcb79ed2b7e4b9154d2e717886e41ae
#
_entry.id   0bcb79ed2b7e4b9154d2e717886e41ae
#
_cell.length_a   1.000
_cell.length_b   1.000
_cell.length_c   1.000
_cell.angle_alpha   90.00
_cell.angle_beta   90.00
_cell.angle_gamma   90.00
#
_symmetry.space_group_name_H-M   'P 1'
#
loop_
_entity.id
_entity.type
_entity.pdbx_description
1 polymer ?
#
loop_
_entity_poly.entity_id
_entity_poly.type
_entity_poly.pdbx_seq_one_letter_code
_entity_poly.pdbx_strand_id
1 'polypeptide(L)'
;MKVLIVDDEAHVIRAVKLLVPWQELGITETYEALTPQDAIRIIEAEQPEILITDIVMQDLSGIDLMKYIAGSLKHIKVIVISGYNNFDYVRSSLQHGGVDYLLKPLDQDQLIEAVKKAADAWNQEHDLYHTAQIHKDQIDSMATLCRENLLSRLIHGDHPEQACRKLMELSPELSELTACGFTYCNLEPFISGEEASWNEPFHRYRDALACFLADSGAGFLLPADSRYEIAVFLTDYSPAFQEQLKNFLQSVRQSLPFPVCMGVAAGIFPGGIMETYQKARAAYGACNMASLSPVLCSLEPGFHRPFHGLTEKQKEVDDRMLLSALLTGNEQLIDDSISLWIRSRIPEDAPLLAIVLEAVQDENRLFASWAELFENRHKGFRHQTEYVVLNFRDIMDESMRISFERFRRRMRADILFLYGELKSIHSPEADMIYQVAHYIELNYNQPFSQAACAQTFFVNQEYLCRKFKQKMCIRDRLYSSR
;
A
#
# COMPACT_ATOMS: atom_id res chain seq x y z
N MET A 1 -37.92 11.08 11.75
CA MET A 1 -38.04 10.62 13.14
C MET A 1 -39.19 9.62 13.24
N LYS A 2 -39.12 8.70 14.22
CA LYS A 2 -40.14 7.70 14.54
C LYS A 2 -40.78 8.03 15.88
N VAL A 3 -42.09 7.88 15.99
CA VAL A 3 -42.85 8.11 17.21
C VAL A 3 -43.60 6.85 17.61
N LEU A 4 -43.54 6.50 18.90
CA LEU A 4 -44.33 5.41 19.46
C LEU A 4 -45.43 6.04 20.36
N ILE A 5 -46.67 5.64 20.16
CA ILE A 5 -47.82 6.06 20.94
C ILE A 5 -48.32 4.87 21.74
N VAL A 6 -48.43 5.02 23.06
CA VAL A 6 -48.79 3.96 24.00
C VAL A 6 -49.97 4.40 24.87
N ASP A 7 -51.10 3.72 24.74
CA ASP A 7 -52.29 3.97 25.53
C ASP A 7 -53.16 2.71 25.48
N ASP A 8 -53.74 2.27 26.59
CA ASP A 8 -54.62 1.09 26.64
C ASP A 8 -55.99 1.31 25.98
N GLU A 9 -56.31 2.60 25.71
CA GLU A 9 -57.50 3.00 24.99
C GLU A 9 -57.19 3.28 23.50
N ALA A 10 -57.52 2.35 22.59
CA ALA A 10 -57.26 2.52 21.16
C ALA A 10 -57.87 3.77 20.52
N HIS A 11 -58.90 4.34 21.11
CA HIS A 11 -59.50 5.60 20.62
C HIS A 11 -58.60 6.81 20.91
N VAL A 12 -57.81 6.81 21.98
CA VAL A 12 -56.86 7.87 22.32
C VAL A 12 -55.69 7.83 21.34
N ILE A 13 -55.13 6.64 21.05
CA ILE A 13 -54.09 6.51 20.03
C ILE A 13 -54.55 7.08 18.69
N ARG A 14 -55.77 6.73 18.26
CA ARG A 14 -56.35 7.29 17.02
C ARG A 14 -56.52 8.81 17.07
N ALA A 15 -56.94 9.35 18.19
CA ALA A 15 -57.08 10.79 18.36
C ALA A 15 -55.69 11.47 18.24
N VAL A 16 -54.68 11.01 18.94
CA VAL A 16 -53.31 11.52 18.86
C VAL A 16 -52.80 11.50 17.42
N LYS A 17 -53.02 10.41 16.69
CA LYS A 17 -52.58 10.26 15.27
C LYS A 17 -53.29 11.27 14.36
N LEU A 18 -54.53 11.60 14.60
CA LEU A 18 -55.32 12.55 13.78
C LEU A 18 -55.03 14.02 14.10
N LEU A 19 -54.71 14.34 15.36
CA LEU A 19 -54.50 15.71 15.82
C LEU A 19 -53.15 16.30 15.42
N VAL A 20 -52.14 15.47 15.17
CA VAL A 20 -50.75 15.93 14.89
C VAL A 20 -50.44 15.85 13.40
N PRO A 21 -49.93 16.91 12.78
CA PRO A 21 -49.45 16.92 11.39
C PRO A 21 -48.00 16.35 11.32
N TRP A 22 -47.88 15.05 11.45
CA TRP A 22 -46.60 14.33 11.62
C TRP A 22 -45.56 14.69 10.58
N GLN A 23 -45.94 14.78 9.31
CA GLN A 23 -45.00 15.05 8.21
C GLN A 23 -44.41 16.48 8.30
N GLU A 24 -45.21 17.45 8.74
CA GLU A 24 -44.76 18.84 8.93
C GLU A 24 -43.75 18.97 10.07
N LEU A 25 -43.79 18.04 11.03
CA LEU A 25 -42.87 17.97 12.17
C LEU A 25 -41.65 17.06 11.91
N GLY A 26 -41.48 16.58 10.67
CA GLY A 26 -40.34 15.72 10.30
C GLY A 26 -40.43 14.28 10.82
N ILE A 27 -41.65 13.85 11.23
CA ILE A 27 -41.91 12.49 11.70
C ILE A 27 -42.36 11.64 10.53
N THR A 28 -41.59 10.58 10.22
CA THR A 28 -41.79 9.72 9.04
C THR A 28 -42.62 8.48 9.36
N GLU A 29 -42.56 7.98 10.60
CA GLU A 29 -43.21 6.75 11.01
C GLU A 29 -43.82 6.87 12.37
N THR A 30 -45.01 6.28 12.55
CA THR A 30 -45.74 6.25 13.84
C THR A 30 -46.11 4.81 14.18
N TYR A 31 -45.69 4.38 15.35
CA TYR A 31 -45.99 3.07 15.92
C TYR A 31 -47.05 3.18 17.02
N GLU A 32 -47.76 2.10 17.29
CA GLU A 32 -48.82 2.00 18.26
C GLU A 32 -48.63 0.81 19.20
N ALA A 33 -48.87 0.98 20.48
CA ALA A 33 -48.91 -0.11 21.43
C ALA A 33 -50.11 0.09 22.39
N LEU A 34 -50.84 -0.97 22.67
CA LEU A 34 -51.96 -0.99 23.62
C LEU A 34 -51.53 -1.47 25.01
N THR A 35 -50.30 -2.02 25.10
CA THR A 35 -49.73 -2.53 26.34
C THR A 35 -48.28 -2.06 26.52
N PRO A 36 -47.80 -1.87 27.75
CA PRO A 36 -46.41 -1.55 28.01
C PRO A 36 -45.44 -2.63 27.50
N GLN A 37 -45.82 -3.90 27.48
CA GLN A 37 -45.02 -5.01 26.99
C GLN A 37 -44.81 -4.91 25.48
N ASP A 38 -45.86 -4.57 24.72
CA ASP A 38 -45.74 -4.35 23.27
C ASP A 38 -44.92 -3.10 22.98
N ALA A 39 -45.07 -2.05 23.80
CA ALA A 39 -44.25 -0.85 23.71
C ALA A 39 -42.74 -1.15 23.85
N ILE A 40 -42.33 -1.97 24.83
CA ILE A 40 -40.98 -2.37 25.04
C ILE A 40 -40.43 -3.11 23.80
N ARG A 41 -41.19 -4.06 23.21
CA ARG A 41 -40.78 -4.78 21.99
C ARG A 41 -40.57 -3.84 20.81
N ILE A 42 -41.47 -2.84 20.64
CA ILE A 42 -41.33 -1.85 19.56
C ILE A 42 -40.12 -0.94 19.82
N ILE A 43 -39.90 -0.53 21.07
CA ILE A 43 -38.73 0.28 21.44
C ILE A 43 -37.42 -0.45 21.12
N GLU A 44 -37.32 -1.75 21.42
CA GLU A 44 -36.15 -2.54 21.17
C GLU A 44 -35.92 -2.78 19.66
N ALA A 45 -37.00 -2.99 18.89
CA ALA A 45 -36.90 -3.31 17.46
C ALA A 45 -36.74 -2.05 16.59
N GLU A 46 -37.49 -0.99 16.86
CA GLU A 46 -37.62 0.18 15.98
C GLU A 46 -36.91 1.43 16.49
N GLN A 47 -36.52 1.46 17.77
CA GLN A 47 -35.80 2.58 18.42
C GLN A 47 -36.42 3.95 18.13
N PRO A 48 -37.66 4.19 18.51
CA PRO A 48 -38.34 5.48 18.26
C PRO A 48 -37.64 6.62 19.02
N GLU A 49 -37.57 7.78 18.39
CA GLU A 49 -36.98 8.99 18.98
C GLU A 49 -37.91 9.69 20.00
N ILE A 50 -39.23 9.52 19.82
CA ILE A 50 -40.25 10.12 20.68
C ILE A 50 -41.20 9.02 21.14
N LEU A 51 -41.51 9.03 22.43
CA LEU A 51 -42.55 8.21 23.05
C LEU A 51 -43.66 9.13 23.59
N ILE A 52 -44.91 8.85 23.23
CA ILE A 52 -46.10 9.45 23.82
C ILE A 52 -46.81 8.34 24.61
N THR A 53 -46.93 8.46 25.93
CA THR A 53 -47.48 7.40 26.79
C THR A 53 -48.50 7.89 27.78
N ASP A 54 -49.58 7.11 28.01
CA ASP A 54 -50.44 7.30 29.19
C ASP A 54 -49.66 6.87 30.45
N ILE A 55 -49.99 7.48 31.57
CA ILE A 55 -49.47 7.11 32.89
C ILE A 55 -50.18 5.90 33.46
N VAL A 56 -51.50 5.84 33.35
CA VAL A 56 -52.32 4.83 34.00
C VAL A 56 -52.79 3.82 32.97
N MET A 57 -52.09 2.71 32.88
CA MET A 57 -52.42 1.58 32.02
C MET A 57 -52.53 0.30 32.85
N GLN A 58 -53.22 -0.71 32.32
CA GLN A 58 -53.30 -1.99 32.97
C GLN A 58 -51.92 -2.67 33.01
N ASP A 59 -51.62 -3.43 34.08
CA ASP A 59 -50.44 -4.23 34.35
C ASP A 59 -49.14 -3.45 34.69
N LEU A 60 -48.74 -2.43 33.92
CA LEU A 60 -47.56 -1.60 34.15
C LEU A 60 -47.90 -0.13 33.89
N SER A 61 -47.42 0.75 34.73
CA SER A 61 -47.66 2.21 34.54
C SER A 61 -46.70 2.80 33.48
N GLY A 62 -47.14 3.90 32.83
CA GLY A 62 -46.26 4.67 31.95
C GLY A 62 -44.98 5.16 32.65
N ILE A 63 -45.02 5.34 33.98
CA ILE A 63 -43.83 5.67 34.79
C ILE A 63 -42.84 4.51 34.83
N ASP A 64 -43.29 3.26 34.87
CA ASP A 64 -42.40 2.11 34.87
C ASP A 64 -41.75 1.93 33.48
N LEU A 65 -42.50 2.25 32.40
CA LEU A 65 -41.95 2.31 31.04
C LEU A 65 -40.87 3.42 30.92
N MET A 66 -41.10 4.61 31.53
CA MET A 66 -40.13 5.70 31.59
C MET A 66 -38.86 5.32 32.35
N LYS A 67 -38.98 4.60 33.47
CA LYS A 67 -37.83 4.09 34.25
C LYS A 67 -37.00 3.10 33.41
N TYR A 68 -37.68 2.20 32.68
CA TYR A 68 -37.02 1.27 31.77
C TYR A 68 -36.19 2.00 30.70
N ILE A 69 -36.77 3.01 30.06
CA ILE A 69 -36.13 3.85 29.06
C ILE A 69 -34.93 4.60 29.67
N ALA A 70 -35.10 5.23 30.82
CA ALA A 70 -34.04 5.99 31.50
C ALA A 70 -32.85 5.13 31.91
N GLY A 71 -33.08 3.83 32.17
CA GLY A 71 -32.02 2.85 32.51
C GLY A 71 -31.28 2.29 31.30
N SER A 72 -31.93 2.09 30.19
CA SER A 72 -31.42 1.29 29.05
C SER A 72 -31.23 2.12 27.75
N LEU A 73 -32.04 3.17 27.52
CA LEU A 73 -32.12 3.86 26.23
C LEU A 73 -32.28 5.41 26.47
N LYS A 74 -31.17 6.06 26.77
CA LYS A 74 -31.16 7.49 27.20
C LYS A 74 -31.62 8.53 26.16
N HIS A 75 -31.86 8.13 24.91
CA HIS A 75 -32.08 9.11 23.84
C HIS A 75 -33.54 9.30 23.42
N ILE A 76 -34.50 8.56 24.01
CA ILE A 76 -35.94 8.70 23.69
C ILE A 76 -36.52 9.86 24.46
N LYS A 77 -37.19 10.78 23.76
CA LYS A 77 -37.93 11.90 24.40
C LYS A 77 -39.35 11.47 24.72
N VAL A 78 -39.76 11.66 25.97
CA VAL A 78 -41.04 11.15 26.46
C VAL A 78 -42.03 12.29 26.66
N ILE A 79 -43.23 12.17 26.08
CA ILE A 79 -44.40 13.02 26.32
C ILE A 79 -45.41 12.18 27.09
N VAL A 80 -45.87 12.68 28.19
CA VAL A 80 -46.81 11.96 29.05
C VAL A 80 -48.21 12.53 28.86
N ILE A 81 -49.18 11.64 28.67
CA ILE A 81 -50.61 11.99 28.62
C ILE A 81 -51.29 11.40 29.88
N SER A 82 -52.20 12.11 30.51
CA SER A 82 -52.89 11.58 31.69
C SER A 82 -54.30 12.18 31.86
N GLY A 83 -55.21 11.36 32.34
CA GLY A 83 -56.53 11.80 32.76
C GLY A 83 -56.58 12.44 34.15
N TYR A 84 -55.44 12.42 34.88
CA TYR A 84 -55.42 12.92 36.28
C TYR A 84 -54.43 14.06 36.41
N ASN A 85 -54.91 15.14 37.00
CA ASN A 85 -54.09 16.28 37.40
C ASN A 85 -53.44 15.99 38.77
N ASN A 86 -52.51 15.08 38.83
CA ASN A 86 -51.79 14.68 40.04
C ASN A 86 -50.38 15.20 40.02
N PHE A 87 -50.03 16.04 40.99
CA PHE A 87 -48.72 16.64 41.13
C PHE A 87 -47.57 15.61 41.20
N ASP A 88 -47.79 14.45 41.84
CA ASP A 88 -46.79 13.40 41.97
C ASP A 88 -46.45 12.75 40.63
N TYR A 89 -47.42 12.63 39.72
CA TYR A 89 -47.21 12.11 38.37
C TYR A 89 -46.43 13.09 37.50
N VAL A 90 -46.75 14.38 37.56
CA VAL A 90 -46.01 15.44 36.87
C VAL A 90 -44.56 15.45 37.33
N ARG A 91 -44.32 15.42 38.63
CA ARG A 91 -42.97 15.40 39.22
C ARG A 91 -42.21 14.17 38.84
N SER A 92 -42.83 13.00 38.86
CA SER A 92 -42.20 11.74 38.49
C SER A 92 -41.83 11.71 37.02
N SER A 93 -42.69 12.19 36.13
CA SER A 93 -42.42 12.26 34.69
C SER A 93 -41.20 13.14 34.38
N LEU A 94 -41.12 14.33 34.96
CA LEU A 94 -40.00 15.24 34.81
C LEU A 94 -38.68 14.66 35.38
N GLN A 95 -38.74 13.95 36.51
CA GLN A 95 -37.55 13.29 37.11
C GLN A 95 -37.00 12.17 36.25
N HIS A 96 -37.81 11.51 35.43
CA HIS A 96 -37.43 10.43 34.57
C HIS A 96 -37.25 10.85 33.09
N GLY A 97 -37.05 12.14 32.81
CA GLY A 97 -36.68 12.64 31.48
C GLY A 97 -37.88 12.96 30.58
N GLY A 98 -39.08 13.06 31.12
CA GLY A 98 -40.25 13.54 30.35
C GLY A 98 -40.05 14.98 29.87
N VAL A 99 -40.36 15.22 28.61
CA VAL A 99 -40.21 16.52 27.95
C VAL A 99 -41.45 17.38 28.23
N ASP A 100 -42.62 16.76 28.26
CA ASP A 100 -43.87 17.45 28.52
C ASP A 100 -44.94 16.52 29.13
N TYR A 101 -45.99 17.14 29.72
CA TYR A 101 -47.08 16.44 30.37
C TYR A 101 -48.41 17.08 29.94
N LEU A 102 -49.31 16.29 29.35
CA LEU A 102 -50.58 16.74 28.80
C LEU A 102 -51.77 16.10 29.53
N LEU A 103 -52.82 16.90 29.76
CA LEU A 103 -54.03 16.41 30.38
C LEU A 103 -55.09 15.99 29.34
N LYS A 104 -55.77 14.87 29.56
CA LYS A 104 -56.99 14.52 28.83
C LYS A 104 -58.16 15.37 29.30
N PRO A 105 -59.03 15.90 28.39
CA PRO A 105 -59.04 15.70 26.95
C PRO A 105 -57.95 16.48 26.26
N LEU A 106 -57.36 15.86 25.23
CA LEU A 106 -56.21 16.40 24.49
C LEU A 106 -56.63 17.64 23.68
N ASP A 107 -55.93 18.73 23.89
CA ASP A 107 -55.97 19.91 23.05
C ASP A 107 -54.98 19.76 21.90
N GLN A 108 -55.43 20.09 20.67
CA GLN A 108 -54.61 19.92 19.47
C GLN A 108 -53.35 20.77 19.51
N ASP A 109 -53.49 22.05 19.88
CA ASP A 109 -52.34 22.98 19.85
C ASP A 109 -51.28 22.59 20.88
N GLN A 110 -51.72 22.20 22.10
CA GLN A 110 -50.81 21.72 23.15
C GLN A 110 -50.10 20.43 22.76
N LEU A 111 -50.79 19.51 22.11
CA LEU A 111 -50.18 18.25 21.65
C LEU A 111 -49.14 18.51 20.57
N ILE A 112 -49.43 19.37 19.58
CA ILE A 112 -48.47 19.75 18.53
C ILE A 112 -47.24 20.43 19.14
N GLU A 113 -47.45 21.34 20.09
CA GLU A 113 -46.37 22.05 20.79
C GLU A 113 -45.47 21.08 21.58
N ALA A 114 -46.05 20.10 22.28
CA ALA A 114 -45.32 19.09 23.03
C ALA A 114 -44.48 18.19 22.09
N VAL A 115 -45.07 17.75 20.96
CA VAL A 115 -44.34 16.94 19.96
C VAL A 115 -43.20 17.73 19.33
N LYS A 116 -43.44 18.99 18.99
CA LYS A 116 -42.40 19.88 18.45
C LYS A 116 -41.26 20.06 19.45
N LYS A 117 -41.57 20.33 20.69
CA LYS A 117 -40.60 20.50 21.78
C LYS A 117 -39.76 19.21 21.99
N ALA A 118 -40.41 18.04 21.91
CA ALA A 118 -39.72 16.76 22.01
C ALA A 118 -38.79 16.53 20.80
N ALA A 119 -39.23 16.85 19.57
CA ALA A 119 -38.44 16.76 18.38
C ALA A 119 -37.21 17.70 18.40
N ASP A 120 -37.43 18.96 18.81
CA ASP A 120 -36.36 19.94 18.94
C ASP A 120 -35.34 19.54 20.01
N ALA A 121 -35.79 19.02 21.15
CA ALA A 121 -34.92 18.52 22.22
C ALA A 121 -34.08 17.30 21.79
N TRP A 122 -34.68 16.43 21.02
CA TRP A 122 -33.96 15.28 20.46
C TRP A 122 -32.91 15.70 19.43
N ASN A 123 -33.28 16.59 18.50
CA ASN A 123 -32.35 17.12 17.49
C ASN A 123 -31.14 17.81 18.13
N GLN A 124 -31.40 18.68 19.14
CA GLN A 124 -30.32 19.38 19.83
C GLN A 124 -29.34 18.42 20.52
N GLU A 125 -29.85 17.38 21.18
CA GLU A 125 -29.00 16.38 21.85
C GLU A 125 -28.26 15.54 20.83
N HIS A 126 -28.89 15.14 19.73
CA HIS A 126 -28.30 14.37 18.66
C HIS A 126 -27.18 15.15 17.95
N ASP A 127 -27.43 16.43 17.64
CA ASP A 127 -26.43 17.30 16.99
C ASP A 127 -25.19 17.51 17.88
N LEU A 128 -25.40 17.71 19.18
CA LEU A 128 -24.31 17.84 20.15
C LEU A 128 -23.48 16.53 20.22
N TYR A 129 -24.15 15.38 20.30
CA TYR A 129 -23.50 14.09 20.37
C TYR A 129 -22.71 13.79 19.06
N HIS A 130 -23.33 14.02 17.92
CA HIS A 130 -22.74 13.83 16.61
C HIS A 130 -21.54 14.76 16.39
N THR A 131 -21.67 16.03 16.79
CA THR A 131 -20.55 16.97 16.70
C THR A 131 -19.38 16.56 17.61
N ALA A 132 -19.66 16.13 18.83
CA ALA A 132 -18.65 15.66 19.76
C ALA A 132 -17.94 14.39 19.23
N GLN A 133 -18.68 13.48 18.59
CA GLN A 133 -18.12 12.29 17.97
C GLN A 133 -17.21 12.64 16.79
N ILE A 134 -17.66 13.53 15.89
CA ILE A 134 -16.85 14.01 14.76
C ILE A 134 -15.54 14.65 15.26
N HIS A 135 -15.64 15.51 16.28
CA HIS A 135 -14.45 16.15 16.86
C HIS A 135 -13.50 15.13 17.48
N LYS A 136 -14.03 14.12 18.17
CA LYS A 136 -13.22 13.03 18.72
C LYS A 136 -12.51 12.25 17.61
N ASP A 137 -13.23 11.84 16.56
CA ASP A 137 -12.67 11.10 15.44
C ASP A 137 -11.61 11.94 14.68
N GLN A 138 -11.81 13.27 14.57
CA GLN A 138 -10.83 14.19 14.01
C GLN A 138 -9.56 14.29 14.89
N ILE A 139 -9.71 14.39 16.20
CA ILE A 139 -8.57 14.46 17.14
C ILE A 139 -7.79 13.14 17.09
N ASP A 140 -8.46 11.99 17.11
CA ASP A 140 -7.84 10.68 17.04
C ASP A 140 -7.11 10.47 15.71
N SER A 141 -7.69 10.93 14.61
CA SER A 141 -7.05 10.92 13.29
C SER A 141 -5.81 11.81 13.24
N MET A 142 -5.89 13.02 13.79
CA MET A 142 -4.72 13.93 13.86
C MET A 142 -3.62 13.37 14.75
N ALA A 143 -3.96 12.76 15.89
CA ALA A 143 -2.99 12.12 16.78
C ALA A 143 -2.27 10.97 16.07
N THR A 144 -3.00 10.17 15.29
CA THR A 144 -2.42 9.09 14.48
C THR A 144 -1.44 9.63 13.45
N LEU A 145 -1.82 10.64 12.68
CA LEU A 145 -0.93 11.27 11.68
C LEU A 145 0.32 11.90 12.32
N CYS A 146 0.17 12.54 13.48
CA CYS A 146 1.31 13.10 14.20
C CYS A 146 2.26 12.00 14.69
N ARG A 147 1.73 10.89 15.22
CA ARG A 147 2.51 9.73 15.67
C ARG A 147 3.31 9.12 14.51
N GLU A 148 2.65 8.87 13.38
CA GLU A 148 3.26 8.33 12.18
C GLU A 148 4.39 9.24 11.67
N ASN A 149 4.16 10.56 11.62
CA ASN A 149 5.18 11.53 11.20
C ASN A 149 6.39 11.55 12.16
N LEU A 150 6.16 11.48 13.46
CA LEU A 150 7.24 11.46 14.45
C LEU A 150 8.08 10.18 14.35
N LEU A 151 7.44 9.03 14.10
CA LEU A 151 8.15 7.77 13.85
C LEU A 151 8.94 7.82 12.54
N SER A 152 8.37 8.37 11.48
CA SER A 152 9.10 8.58 10.21
C SER A 152 10.35 9.44 10.43
N ARG A 153 10.26 10.52 11.20
CA ARG A 153 11.42 11.36 11.55
C ARG A 153 12.48 10.60 12.36
N LEU A 154 12.07 9.73 13.27
CA LEU A 154 12.98 8.87 14.02
C LEU A 154 13.71 7.87 13.12
N ILE A 155 13.01 7.30 12.16
CA ILE A 155 13.55 6.35 11.18
C ILE A 155 14.59 7.02 10.27
N HIS A 156 14.35 8.27 9.86
CA HIS A 156 15.26 9.03 8.99
C HIS A 156 16.34 9.81 9.73
N GLY A 157 16.31 9.80 11.05
CA GLY A 157 17.29 10.52 11.88
C GLY A 157 17.09 12.03 11.94
N ASP A 158 15.89 12.51 11.62
CA ASP A 158 15.53 13.93 11.66
C ASP A 158 15.20 14.37 13.10
N HIS A 159 16.13 15.06 13.74
CA HIS A 159 15.98 15.54 15.11
C HIS A 159 15.47 14.45 16.08
N PRO A 160 16.16 13.29 16.20
CA PRO A 160 15.62 12.09 16.84
C PRO A 160 15.26 12.29 18.31
N GLU A 161 16.02 13.08 19.06
CA GLU A 161 15.71 13.36 20.48
C GLU A 161 14.41 14.14 20.65
N GLN A 162 14.17 15.13 19.79
CA GLN A 162 12.95 15.93 19.83
C GLN A 162 11.74 15.13 19.37
N ALA A 163 11.91 14.33 18.31
CA ALA A 163 10.85 13.45 17.80
C ALA A 163 10.48 12.39 18.82
N CYS A 164 11.45 11.78 19.48
CA CYS A 164 11.22 10.80 20.53
C CYS A 164 10.45 11.39 21.73
N ARG A 165 10.84 12.56 22.21
CA ARG A 165 10.16 13.23 23.32
C ARG A 165 8.70 13.51 23.00
N LYS A 166 8.43 14.11 21.84
CA LYS A 166 7.05 14.38 21.40
C LYS A 166 6.23 13.12 21.17
N LEU A 167 6.85 12.04 20.69
CA LEU A 167 6.18 10.76 20.49
C LEU A 167 5.71 10.18 21.82
N MET A 168 6.56 10.23 22.88
CA MET A 168 6.21 9.75 24.22
C MET A 168 5.13 10.61 24.89
N GLU A 169 5.10 11.92 24.61
CA GLU A 169 4.04 12.81 25.08
C GLU A 169 2.70 12.50 24.41
N LEU A 170 2.71 12.19 23.11
CA LEU A 170 1.51 11.93 22.30
C LEU A 170 0.95 10.50 22.51
N SER A 171 1.83 9.56 22.75
CA SER A 171 1.51 8.13 22.88
C SER A 171 2.19 7.54 24.11
N PRO A 172 1.62 7.78 25.31
CA PRO A 172 2.20 7.30 26.58
C PRO A 172 2.36 5.78 26.63
N GLU A 173 1.51 5.05 25.90
CA GLU A 173 1.58 3.58 25.78
C GLU A 173 2.91 3.10 25.16
N LEU A 174 3.54 3.91 24.31
CA LEU A 174 4.84 3.59 23.72
C LEU A 174 5.99 3.79 24.70
N SER A 175 5.78 4.53 25.80
CA SER A 175 6.83 4.76 26.82
C SER A 175 7.19 3.50 27.60
N GLU A 176 6.30 2.51 27.65
CA GLU A 176 6.51 1.23 28.32
C GLU A 176 7.25 0.22 27.42
N LEU A 177 7.35 0.50 26.09
CA LEU A 177 8.03 -0.38 25.17
C LEU A 177 9.55 -0.32 25.36
N THR A 178 10.17 -1.46 25.50
CA THR A 178 11.62 -1.64 25.50
C THR A 178 12.16 -2.19 24.20
N ALA A 179 11.28 -2.78 23.39
CA ALA A 179 11.59 -3.35 22.08
C ALA A 179 10.48 -3.00 21.08
N CYS A 180 10.85 -2.91 19.81
CA CYS A 180 9.92 -2.74 18.71
C CYS A 180 10.30 -3.64 17.54
N GLY A 181 9.35 -3.84 16.63
CA GLY A 181 9.60 -4.50 15.36
C GLY A 181 9.28 -3.59 14.19
N PHE A 182 9.81 -3.98 13.02
CA PHE A 182 9.41 -3.40 11.74
C PHE A 182 9.14 -4.49 10.73
N THR A 183 8.14 -4.26 9.87
CA THR A 183 8.07 -4.97 8.60
C THR A 183 8.15 -3.97 7.45
N TYR A 184 8.74 -4.43 6.35
CA TYR A 184 8.98 -3.59 5.18
C TYR A 184 8.78 -4.37 3.89
N CYS A 185 8.10 -3.75 2.91
CA CYS A 185 8.15 -4.17 1.51
C CYS A 185 8.05 -2.95 0.58
N ASN A 186 8.63 -3.09 -0.61
CA ASN A 186 8.51 -2.11 -1.69
C ASN A 186 8.14 -2.84 -2.98
N LEU A 187 6.94 -2.57 -3.48
CA LEU A 187 6.39 -3.22 -4.67
C LEU A 187 6.65 -2.43 -5.96
N GLU A 188 7.21 -1.23 -5.87
CA GLU A 188 7.49 -0.37 -7.02
C GLU A 188 8.29 -1.08 -8.13
N PRO A 189 9.33 -1.89 -7.83
CA PRO A 189 10.07 -2.61 -8.85
C PRO A 189 9.25 -3.62 -9.66
N PHE A 190 8.14 -4.12 -9.10
CA PHE A 190 7.27 -5.11 -9.75
C PHE A 190 6.19 -4.50 -10.63
N ILE A 191 6.03 -3.18 -10.59
CA ILE A 191 4.98 -2.47 -11.31
C ILE A 191 5.47 -2.18 -12.71
N SER A 192 4.75 -2.71 -13.70
CA SER A 192 4.97 -2.45 -15.12
C SER A 192 3.65 -2.22 -15.84
N GLY A 193 3.61 -1.34 -16.84
CA GLY A 193 2.45 -1.04 -17.64
C GLY A 193 1.57 0.07 -17.06
N GLU A 194 0.26 0.03 -17.35
CA GLU A 194 -0.67 1.06 -16.87
C GLU A 194 -0.77 1.04 -15.35
N GLU A 195 -0.29 2.08 -14.69
CA GLU A 195 -0.33 2.26 -13.25
C GLU A 195 -1.73 2.05 -12.64
N ALA A 196 -2.78 2.35 -13.39
CA ALA A 196 -4.16 2.19 -12.97
C ALA A 196 -4.50 0.75 -12.55
N SER A 197 -3.91 -0.26 -13.20
CA SER A 197 -4.18 -1.68 -12.91
C SER A 197 -3.62 -2.16 -11.57
N TRP A 198 -2.65 -1.44 -10.99
CA TRP A 198 -1.96 -1.81 -9.74
C TRP A 198 -2.49 -1.08 -8.51
N ASN A 199 -3.07 0.10 -8.71
CA ASN A 199 -3.53 0.96 -7.62
C ASN A 199 -4.56 0.26 -6.74
N GLU A 200 -5.62 -0.28 -7.35
CA GLU A 200 -6.70 -0.91 -6.59
C GLU A 200 -6.25 -2.17 -5.82
N PRO A 201 -5.51 -3.13 -6.41
CA PRO A 201 -4.96 -4.27 -5.65
C PRO A 201 -4.03 -3.84 -4.52
N PHE A 202 -3.19 -2.82 -4.74
CA PHE A 202 -2.27 -2.31 -3.72
C PHE A 202 -3.03 -1.67 -2.55
N HIS A 203 -4.00 -0.81 -2.83
CA HIS A 203 -4.83 -0.18 -1.80
C HIS A 203 -5.60 -1.21 -0.99
N ARG A 204 -6.23 -2.19 -1.65
CA ARG A 204 -6.90 -3.30 -0.94
C ARG A 204 -5.95 -4.07 -0.02
N TYR A 205 -4.73 -4.34 -0.47
CA TYR A 205 -3.72 -5.00 0.36
C TYR A 205 -3.32 -4.15 1.56
N ARG A 206 -3.05 -2.86 1.34
CA ARG A 206 -2.68 -1.91 2.40
C ARG A 206 -3.80 -1.76 3.43
N ASP A 207 -5.05 -1.62 2.96
CA ASP A 207 -6.22 -1.47 3.84
C ASP A 207 -6.49 -2.76 4.64
N ALA A 208 -6.38 -3.93 4.01
CA ALA A 208 -6.50 -5.21 4.71
C ALA A 208 -5.41 -5.39 5.78
N LEU A 209 -4.18 -4.98 5.49
CA LEU A 209 -3.09 -4.99 6.47
C LEU A 209 -3.35 -3.98 7.61
N ALA A 210 -3.86 -2.79 7.31
CA ALA A 210 -4.24 -1.80 8.32
C ALA A 210 -5.32 -2.34 9.27
N CYS A 211 -6.37 -2.96 8.71
CA CYS A 211 -7.43 -3.62 9.52
C CYS A 211 -6.86 -4.74 10.39
N PHE A 212 -6.03 -5.61 9.83
CA PHE A 212 -5.38 -6.70 10.58
C PHE A 212 -4.54 -6.17 11.77
N LEU A 213 -3.78 -5.08 11.55
CA LEU A 213 -2.98 -4.45 12.59
C LEU A 213 -3.85 -3.78 13.66
N ALA A 214 -4.94 -3.12 13.26
CA ALA A 214 -5.89 -2.50 14.18
C ALA A 214 -6.61 -3.54 15.05
N ASP A 215 -7.08 -4.64 14.46
CA ASP A 215 -7.77 -5.72 15.17
C ASP A 215 -6.85 -6.43 16.17
N SER A 216 -5.58 -6.60 15.82
CA SER A 216 -4.58 -7.22 16.72
C SER A 216 -4.01 -6.27 17.77
N GLY A 217 -4.09 -4.97 17.57
CA GLY A 217 -3.44 -3.95 18.40
C GLY A 217 -1.92 -4.01 18.38
N ALA A 218 -1.32 -4.77 17.45
CA ALA A 218 0.09 -5.12 17.46
C ALA A 218 0.98 -4.13 16.70
N GLY A 219 0.42 -3.09 16.09
CA GLY A 219 1.20 -2.10 15.36
C GLY A 219 0.35 -1.22 14.43
N PHE A 220 1.01 -0.44 13.61
CA PHE A 220 0.36 0.46 12.65
C PHE A 220 1.25 0.75 11.44
N LEU A 221 0.61 1.15 10.34
CA LEU A 221 1.29 1.55 9.12
C LEU A 221 2.04 2.86 9.33
N LEU A 222 3.17 3.01 8.65
CA LEU A 222 3.93 4.25 8.59
C LEU A 222 3.68 4.98 7.26
N PRO A 223 3.88 6.31 7.20
CA PRO A 223 3.97 7.03 5.94
C PRO A 223 5.05 6.41 5.05
N ALA A 224 4.73 6.19 3.80
CA ALA A 224 5.63 5.59 2.83
C ALA A 224 6.49 6.66 2.13
N ASP A 225 7.74 6.32 1.84
CA ASP A 225 8.65 7.19 1.07
C ASP A 225 8.33 7.12 -0.43
N SER A 226 7.75 6.02 -0.89
CA SER A 226 7.28 5.84 -2.26
C SER A 226 5.84 5.34 -2.32
N ARG A 227 5.20 5.47 -3.48
CA ARG A 227 3.78 5.18 -3.67
C ARG A 227 3.37 3.75 -3.35
N TYR A 228 4.27 2.79 -3.60
CA TYR A 228 4.01 1.35 -3.46
C TYR A 228 4.86 0.70 -2.38
N GLU A 229 5.26 1.50 -1.42
CA GLU A 229 5.99 1.08 -0.23
C GLU A 229 5.04 0.86 0.94
N ILE A 230 5.30 -0.17 1.72
CA ILE A 230 4.62 -0.45 2.98
C ILE A 230 5.68 -0.64 4.05
N ALA A 231 5.60 0.19 5.07
CA ALA A 231 6.35 0.06 6.29
C ALA A 231 5.39 -0.02 7.47
N VAL A 232 5.64 -0.94 8.38
CA VAL A 232 4.83 -1.14 9.59
C VAL A 232 5.72 -1.04 10.81
N PHE A 233 5.31 -0.25 11.77
CA PHE A 233 5.86 -0.28 13.12
C PHE A 233 5.08 -1.29 13.96
N LEU A 234 5.78 -2.22 14.61
CA LEU A 234 5.19 -3.25 15.44
C LEU A 234 5.49 -2.98 16.92
N THR A 235 4.42 -2.93 17.71
CA THR A 235 4.48 -2.86 19.18
C THR A 235 4.57 -4.24 19.79
N ASP A 236 4.04 -5.28 19.11
CA ASP A 236 4.21 -6.68 19.46
C ASP A 236 5.05 -7.39 18.39
N TYR A 237 6.14 -7.99 18.79
CA TYR A 237 7.02 -8.80 17.95
C TYR A 237 7.16 -10.24 18.50
N SER A 238 6.15 -10.72 19.21
CA SER A 238 6.14 -12.09 19.73
C SER A 238 6.12 -13.13 18.59
N PRO A 239 6.64 -14.35 18.82
CA PRO A 239 6.56 -15.43 17.84
C PRO A 239 5.12 -15.78 17.45
N ALA A 240 4.16 -15.60 18.37
CA ALA A 240 2.74 -15.81 18.13
C ALA A 240 2.20 -14.80 17.10
N PHE A 241 2.54 -13.51 17.27
CA PHE A 241 2.13 -12.48 16.33
C PHE A 241 2.80 -12.65 14.95
N GLN A 242 4.08 -13.02 14.92
CA GLN A 242 4.78 -13.30 13.66
C GLN A 242 4.09 -14.43 12.86
N GLU A 243 3.62 -15.48 13.53
CA GLU A 243 2.88 -16.56 12.86
C GLU A 243 1.49 -16.10 12.39
N GLN A 244 0.81 -15.25 13.16
CA GLN A 244 -0.46 -14.63 12.71
C GLN A 244 -0.25 -13.74 11.48
N LEU A 245 0.77 -12.89 11.47
CA LEU A 245 1.11 -12.04 10.34
C LEU A 245 1.49 -12.87 9.10
N LYS A 246 2.25 -13.94 9.28
CA LYS A 246 2.60 -14.86 8.19
C LYS A 246 1.36 -15.53 7.59
N ASN A 247 0.43 -16.00 8.43
CA ASN A 247 -0.83 -16.59 7.98
C ASN A 247 -1.70 -15.57 7.23
N PHE A 248 -1.78 -14.35 7.73
CA PHE A 248 -2.45 -13.25 7.04
C PHE A 248 -1.84 -12.99 5.66
N LEU A 249 -0.52 -12.83 5.56
CA LEU A 249 0.18 -12.62 4.29
C LEU A 249 -0.02 -13.77 3.30
N GLN A 250 -0.05 -15.01 3.79
CA GLN A 250 -0.34 -16.18 2.95
C GLN A 250 -1.78 -16.20 2.44
N SER A 251 -2.75 -15.76 3.24
CA SER A 251 -4.16 -15.70 2.85
C SER A 251 -4.41 -14.67 1.73
N VAL A 252 -3.77 -13.51 1.82
CA VAL A 252 -3.94 -12.44 0.82
C VAL A 252 -3.12 -12.68 -0.46
N ARG A 253 -2.06 -13.48 -0.39
CA ARG A 253 -1.14 -13.75 -1.51
C ARG A 253 -1.85 -14.24 -2.77
N GLN A 254 -2.88 -15.06 -2.64
CA GLN A 254 -3.58 -15.68 -3.78
C GLN A 254 -4.45 -14.68 -4.56
N SER A 255 -4.82 -13.57 -3.93
CA SER A 255 -5.68 -12.53 -4.50
C SER A 255 -4.93 -11.35 -5.12
N LEU A 256 -3.59 -11.35 -5.02
CA LEU A 256 -2.75 -10.21 -5.44
C LEU A 256 -1.94 -10.53 -6.69
N PRO A 257 -1.83 -9.57 -7.62
CA PRO A 257 -1.08 -9.74 -8.86
C PRO A 257 0.43 -9.53 -8.69
N PHE A 258 0.94 -9.44 -7.46
CA PHE A 258 2.34 -9.19 -7.13
C PHE A 258 2.82 -10.12 -6.01
N PRO A 259 4.15 -10.32 -5.88
CA PRO A 259 4.68 -11.17 -4.83
C PRO A 259 4.47 -10.52 -3.46
N VAL A 260 3.92 -11.27 -2.53
CA VAL A 260 3.78 -10.84 -1.14
C VAL A 260 4.93 -11.43 -0.33
N CYS A 261 5.92 -10.62 -0.06
CA CYS A 261 6.97 -10.90 0.91
C CYS A 261 7.31 -9.62 1.68
N MET A 262 7.66 -9.76 2.94
CA MET A 262 8.06 -8.64 3.78
C MET A 262 9.35 -8.97 4.51
N GLY A 263 10.24 -8.01 4.58
CA GLY A 263 11.38 -8.07 5.49
C GLY A 263 10.91 -7.74 6.90
N VAL A 264 11.43 -8.43 7.90
CA VAL A 264 11.06 -8.22 9.30
C VAL A 264 12.30 -8.15 10.19
N ALA A 265 12.30 -7.23 11.15
CA ALA A 265 13.35 -7.11 12.14
C ALA A 265 12.80 -6.61 13.47
N ALA A 266 13.51 -6.93 14.56
CA ALA A 266 13.26 -6.40 15.89
C ALA A 266 14.50 -5.72 16.46
N GLY A 267 14.29 -4.78 17.37
CA GLY A 267 15.35 -4.04 18.03
C GLY A 267 14.89 -3.30 19.27
N ILE A 268 15.81 -2.55 19.83
CA ILE A 268 15.57 -1.78 21.06
C ILE A 268 14.78 -0.52 20.70
N PHE A 269 13.78 -0.20 21.50
CA PHE A 269 13.01 1.03 21.38
C PHE A 269 13.30 1.96 22.57
N PRO A 270 13.43 3.27 22.36
CA PRO A 270 13.46 3.99 21.07
C PRO A 270 14.84 4.06 20.41
N GLY A 271 15.93 3.77 21.12
CA GLY A 271 17.31 4.06 20.69
C GLY A 271 17.78 3.30 19.44
N GLY A 272 17.20 2.13 19.16
CA GLY A 272 17.55 1.28 18.02
C GLY A 272 16.59 1.34 16.83
N ILE A 273 15.67 2.30 16.80
CA ILE A 273 14.55 2.33 15.83
C ILE A 273 15.04 2.44 14.37
N MET A 274 15.99 3.32 14.09
CA MET A 274 16.58 3.51 12.76
C MET A 274 17.29 2.24 12.28
N GLU A 275 18.13 1.66 13.13
CA GLU A 275 18.84 0.42 12.80
C GLU A 275 17.89 -0.75 12.56
N THR A 276 16.82 -0.85 13.36
CA THR A 276 15.80 -1.90 13.23
C THR A 276 15.05 -1.77 11.92
N TYR A 277 14.68 -0.55 11.54
CA TYR A 277 14.04 -0.29 10.24
C TYR A 277 14.96 -0.65 9.07
N GLN A 278 16.24 -0.26 9.13
CA GLN A 278 17.22 -0.62 8.10
C GLN A 278 17.43 -2.14 8.01
N LYS A 279 17.43 -2.86 9.14
CA LYS A 279 17.48 -4.32 9.15
C LYS A 279 16.24 -4.94 8.49
N ALA A 280 15.04 -4.39 8.71
CA ALA A 280 13.83 -4.87 8.03
C ALA A 280 13.89 -4.65 6.51
N ARG A 281 14.39 -3.50 6.04
CA ARG A 281 14.65 -3.24 4.63
C ARG A 281 15.68 -4.20 4.04
N ALA A 282 16.76 -4.45 4.74
CA ALA A 282 17.80 -5.40 4.30
C ALA A 282 17.25 -6.84 4.27
N ALA A 283 16.42 -7.23 5.24
CA ALA A 283 15.74 -8.52 5.27
C ALA A 283 14.80 -8.71 4.08
N TYR A 284 14.08 -7.67 3.66
CA TYR A 284 13.29 -7.69 2.43
C TYR A 284 14.15 -7.96 1.20
N GLY A 285 15.30 -7.30 1.09
CA GLY A 285 16.27 -7.55 0.01
C GLY A 285 16.87 -8.97 0.02
N ALA A 286 16.81 -9.65 1.15
CA ALA A 286 17.28 -11.03 1.29
C ALA A 286 16.20 -12.08 0.93
N CYS A 287 14.99 -11.68 0.53
CA CYS A 287 13.97 -12.61 0.04
C CYS A 287 14.48 -13.39 -1.18
N ASN A 288 14.34 -14.72 -1.16
CA ASN A 288 14.73 -15.58 -2.26
C ASN A 288 13.66 -15.57 -3.36
N MET A 289 14.00 -15.06 -4.54
CA MET A 289 13.10 -14.90 -5.67
C MET A 289 12.80 -16.19 -6.44
N ALA A 290 13.54 -17.27 -6.20
CA ALA A 290 13.25 -18.58 -6.81
C ALA A 290 12.09 -19.30 -6.09
N SER A 291 11.95 -19.12 -4.78
CA SER A 291 10.94 -19.81 -3.98
C SER A 291 9.80 -18.87 -3.52
N LEU A 292 10.07 -17.57 -3.38
CA LEU A 292 9.20 -16.60 -2.69
C LEU A 292 8.78 -17.09 -1.29
N SER A 293 9.67 -17.79 -0.62
CA SER A 293 9.50 -18.34 0.72
C SER A 293 10.78 -18.09 1.52
N PRO A 294 10.70 -17.70 2.77
CA PRO A 294 9.46 -17.42 3.52
C PRO A 294 8.78 -16.12 3.11
N VAL A 295 7.49 -15.98 3.41
CA VAL A 295 6.73 -14.73 3.17
C VAL A 295 7.19 -13.61 4.11
N LEU A 296 7.67 -13.96 5.32
CA LEU A 296 8.39 -13.08 6.23
C LEU A 296 9.86 -13.45 6.22
N CYS A 297 10.70 -12.52 5.77
CA CYS A 297 12.14 -12.68 5.70
C CYS A 297 12.79 -11.96 6.88
N SER A 298 13.55 -12.68 7.72
CA SER A 298 14.41 -12.13 8.75
C SER A 298 15.87 -12.35 8.39
N LEU A 299 16.73 -11.43 8.83
CA LEU A 299 18.17 -11.64 8.74
C LEU A 299 18.61 -12.55 9.88
N GLU A 300 19.28 -13.65 9.58
CA GLU A 300 19.94 -14.45 10.61
C GLU A 300 21.09 -13.67 11.25
N PRO A 301 21.40 -13.91 12.54
CA PRO A 301 22.56 -13.31 13.17
C PRO A 301 23.83 -13.71 12.40
N GLY A 302 24.57 -12.72 11.91
CA GLY A 302 25.77 -12.96 11.09
C GLY A 302 25.50 -13.03 9.57
N PHE A 303 24.28 -12.72 9.12
CA PHE A 303 24.00 -12.55 7.72
C PHE A 303 24.85 -11.39 7.17
N HIS A 304 25.96 -11.72 6.57
CA HIS A 304 26.68 -10.86 5.65
C HIS A 304 26.13 -11.16 4.26
N ARG A 305 25.89 -10.14 3.42
CA ARG A 305 25.49 -10.36 2.02
C ARG A 305 26.30 -11.54 1.48
N PRO A 306 25.69 -12.70 1.17
CA PRO A 306 26.44 -13.93 0.81
C PRO A 306 27.16 -13.79 -0.52
N PHE A 307 26.87 -12.72 -1.24
CA PHE A 307 27.47 -12.40 -2.51
C PHE A 307 28.39 -11.19 -2.32
N HIS A 308 29.70 -11.42 -2.39
CA HIS A 308 30.63 -10.33 -2.67
C HIS A 308 30.28 -9.89 -4.09
N GLY A 309 29.56 -8.77 -4.19
CA GLY A 309 29.22 -8.19 -5.48
C GLY A 309 30.47 -8.15 -6.36
N LEU A 310 30.31 -8.44 -7.65
CA LEU A 310 31.39 -8.31 -8.60
C LEU A 310 32.09 -6.97 -8.37
N THR A 311 33.41 -6.98 -8.38
CA THR A 311 34.15 -5.70 -8.41
C THR A 311 33.72 -4.95 -9.67
N GLU A 312 33.68 -3.61 -9.61
CA GLU A 312 33.35 -2.79 -10.79
C GLU A 312 34.19 -3.19 -12.01
N LYS A 313 35.45 -3.56 -11.79
CA LYS A 313 36.33 -4.05 -12.83
C LYS A 313 35.85 -5.34 -13.49
N GLN A 314 35.23 -6.25 -12.70
CA GLN A 314 34.68 -7.50 -13.23
C GLN A 314 33.41 -7.22 -14.03
N LYS A 315 32.53 -6.34 -13.53
CA LYS A 315 31.32 -5.89 -14.25
C LYS A 315 31.68 -5.28 -15.60
N GLU A 316 32.70 -4.41 -15.65
CA GLU A 316 33.20 -3.84 -16.90
C GLU A 316 33.71 -4.88 -17.92
N VAL A 317 34.32 -5.95 -17.44
CA VAL A 317 34.80 -7.01 -18.34
C VAL A 317 33.61 -7.74 -18.98
N ASP A 318 32.62 -8.11 -18.17
CA ASP A 318 31.45 -8.83 -18.67
C ASP A 318 30.63 -7.93 -19.63
N ASP A 319 30.49 -6.64 -19.33
CA ASP A 319 29.80 -5.66 -20.18
C ASP A 319 30.51 -5.47 -21.53
N ARG A 320 31.85 -5.45 -21.55
CA ARG A 320 32.64 -5.39 -22.78
C ARG A 320 32.50 -6.66 -23.61
N MET A 321 32.47 -7.83 -22.97
CA MET A 321 32.23 -9.10 -23.67
C MET A 321 30.87 -9.10 -24.34
N LEU A 322 29.84 -8.66 -23.66
CA LEU A 322 28.48 -8.58 -24.18
C LEU A 322 28.37 -7.56 -25.35
N LEU A 323 29.02 -6.40 -25.24
CA LEU A 323 29.07 -5.41 -26.31
C LEU A 323 29.85 -5.98 -27.53
N SER A 324 30.94 -6.71 -27.30
CA SER A 324 31.69 -7.39 -28.36
C SER A 324 30.82 -8.41 -29.11
N ALA A 325 30.02 -9.20 -28.36
CA ALA A 325 29.09 -10.15 -28.94
C ALA A 325 28.02 -9.46 -29.79
N LEU A 326 27.42 -8.33 -29.29
CA LEU A 326 26.49 -7.49 -30.03
C LEU A 326 27.10 -7.04 -31.38
N LEU A 327 28.32 -6.51 -31.36
CA LEU A 327 28.98 -5.96 -32.55
C LEU A 327 29.31 -7.03 -33.61
N THR A 328 29.52 -8.29 -33.20
CA THR A 328 29.75 -9.40 -34.17
C THR A 328 28.47 -9.87 -34.83
N GLY A 329 27.31 -9.70 -34.18
CA GLY A 329 26.03 -10.26 -34.61
C GLY A 329 25.99 -11.78 -34.63
N ASN A 330 26.93 -12.44 -33.95
CA ASN A 330 26.98 -13.91 -33.83
C ASN A 330 26.03 -14.33 -32.70
N GLU A 331 24.93 -14.96 -33.10
CA GLU A 331 23.86 -15.34 -32.14
C GLU A 331 24.35 -16.27 -31.03
N GLN A 332 25.22 -17.24 -31.34
CA GLN A 332 25.78 -18.16 -30.34
C GLN A 332 26.64 -17.40 -29.31
N LEU A 333 27.48 -16.49 -29.79
CA LEU A 333 28.32 -15.67 -28.90
C LEU A 333 27.48 -14.73 -28.02
N ILE A 334 26.39 -14.21 -28.57
CA ILE A 334 25.41 -13.40 -27.82
C ILE A 334 24.81 -14.24 -26.70
N ASP A 335 24.29 -15.42 -26.99
CA ASP A 335 23.65 -16.30 -26.00
C ASP A 335 24.62 -16.76 -24.90
N ASP A 336 25.88 -17.10 -25.26
CA ASP A 336 26.90 -17.47 -24.29
C ASP A 336 27.29 -16.28 -23.39
N SER A 337 27.44 -15.09 -23.99
CA SER A 337 27.80 -13.86 -23.26
C SER A 337 26.68 -13.42 -22.31
N ILE A 338 25.41 -13.49 -22.73
CA ILE A 338 24.25 -13.22 -21.88
C ILE A 338 24.22 -14.20 -20.70
N SER A 339 24.44 -15.49 -20.98
CA SER A 339 24.42 -16.52 -19.94
C SER A 339 25.50 -16.28 -18.89
N LEU A 340 26.69 -15.89 -19.33
CA LEU A 340 27.83 -15.56 -18.46
C LEU A 340 27.49 -14.29 -17.64
N TRP A 341 26.98 -13.24 -18.29
CA TRP A 341 26.61 -11.96 -17.65
C TRP A 341 25.57 -12.13 -16.53
N ILE A 342 24.53 -12.94 -16.76
CA ILE A 342 23.51 -13.23 -15.76
C ILE A 342 24.08 -14.03 -14.60
N ARG A 343 24.83 -15.12 -14.88
CA ARG A 343 25.39 -16.00 -13.84
C ARG A 343 26.42 -15.30 -12.96
N SER A 344 27.18 -14.37 -13.54
CA SER A 344 28.14 -13.58 -12.76
C SER A 344 27.46 -12.64 -11.77
N ARG A 345 26.25 -12.17 -12.06
CA ARG A 345 25.51 -11.22 -11.22
C ARG A 345 24.50 -11.88 -10.28
N ILE A 346 23.82 -12.92 -10.75
CA ILE A 346 22.73 -13.57 -9.99
C ILE A 346 23.06 -15.05 -9.80
N PRO A 347 23.33 -15.48 -8.55
CA PRO A 347 23.52 -16.91 -8.25
C PRO A 347 22.20 -17.67 -8.48
N GLU A 348 22.26 -18.77 -9.23
CA GLU A 348 21.07 -19.57 -9.58
C GLU A 348 20.46 -20.27 -8.34
N ASP A 349 21.28 -20.62 -7.36
CA ASP A 349 20.90 -21.30 -6.12
C ASP A 349 20.28 -20.35 -5.07
N ALA A 350 20.63 -19.07 -5.12
CA ALA A 350 20.15 -18.07 -4.17
C ALA A 350 19.91 -16.70 -4.81
N PRO A 351 18.92 -16.55 -5.73
CA PRO A 351 18.60 -15.28 -6.36
C PRO A 351 17.88 -14.35 -5.38
N LEU A 352 18.64 -13.64 -4.55
CA LEU A 352 18.08 -12.70 -3.59
C LEU A 352 17.51 -11.47 -4.29
N LEU A 353 16.40 -10.95 -3.79
CA LEU A 353 15.69 -9.80 -4.36
C LEU A 353 16.61 -8.59 -4.61
N ALA A 354 17.44 -8.23 -3.64
CA ALA A 354 18.37 -7.10 -3.78
C ALA A 354 19.38 -7.31 -4.92
N ILE A 355 19.85 -8.54 -5.12
CA ILE A 355 20.81 -8.89 -6.18
C ILE A 355 20.11 -8.83 -7.55
N VAL A 356 18.91 -9.37 -7.63
CA VAL A 356 18.13 -9.36 -8.89
C VAL A 356 17.77 -7.93 -9.30
N LEU A 357 17.37 -7.08 -8.34
CA LEU A 357 17.11 -5.65 -8.58
C LEU A 357 18.35 -4.91 -9.08
N GLU A 358 19.52 -5.17 -8.49
CA GLU A 358 20.78 -4.60 -8.93
C GLU A 358 21.13 -5.03 -10.36
N ALA A 359 20.93 -6.32 -10.70
CA ALA A 359 21.20 -6.82 -12.04
C ALA A 359 20.27 -6.22 -13.10
N VAL A 360 18.98 -5.99 -12.78
CA VAL A 360 18.03 -5.28 -13.68
C VAL A 360 18.46 -3.82 -13.89
N GLN A 361 18.91 -3.15 -12.85
CA GLN A 361 19.42 -1.78 -12.95
C GLN A 361 20.73 -1.71 -13.75
N ASP A 362 21.63 -2.70 -13.56
CA ASP A 362 22.87 -2.80 -14.32
C ASP A 362 22.58 -2.99 -15.80
N GLU A 363 21.64 -3.86 -16.16
CA GLU A 363 21.20 -4.07 -17.54
C GLU A 363 20.66 -2.78 -18.16
N ASN A 364 19.71 -2.12 -17.51
CA ASN A 364 19.12 -0.87 -18.00
C ASN A 364 20.19 0.23 -18.20
N ARG A 365 21.14 0.36 -17.28
CA ARG A 365 22.26 1.32 -17.40
C ARG A 365 23.16 0.97 -18.58
N LEU A 366 23.48 -0.32 -18.75
CA LEU A 366 24.33 -0.80 -19.80
C LEU A 366 23.75 -0.48 -21.18
N PHE A 367 22.49 -0.83 -21.41
CA PHE A 367 21.83 -0.59 -22.68
C PHE A 367 21.62 0.90 -22.97
N ALA A 368 21.28 1.71 -21.97
CA ALA A 368 21.21 3.17 -22.11
C ALA A 368 22.57 3.76 -22.54
N SER A 369 23.66 3.28 -21.94
CA SER A 369 25.02 3.73 -22.31
C SER A 369 25.39 3.32 -23.73
N TRP A 370 24.97 2.15 -24.21
CA TRP A 370 25.20 1.71 -25.59
C TRP A 370 24.35 2.52 -26.56
N ALA A 371 23.11 2.79 -26.28
CA ALA A 371 22.26 3.63 -27.12
C ALA A 371 22.89 5.02 -27.31
N GLU A 372 23.34 5.67 -26.23
CA GLU A 372 24.03 6.95 -26.27
C GLU A 372 25.36 6.87 -27.07
N LEU A 373 26.14 5.81 -26.85
CA LEU A 373 27.37 5.56 -27.60
C LEU A 373 27.12 5.49 -29.10
N PHE A 374 26.05 4.78 -29.52
CA PHE A 374 25.71 4.58 -30.92
C PHE A 374 25.13 5.86 -31.53
N GLU A 375 24.30 6.64 -30.84
CA GLU A 375 23.83 7.95 -31.29
C GLU A 375 24.99 8.90 -31.57
N ASN A 376 25.94 8.98 -30.66
CA ASN A 376 27.09 9.88 -30.80
C ASN A 376 28.02 9.49 -31.94
N ARG A 377 28.10 8.20 -32.31
CA ARG A 377 29.03 7.70 -33.33
C ARG A 377 28.44 7.54 -34.72
N HIS A 378 27.11 7.40 -34.84
CA HIS A 378 26.44 7.09 -36.08
C HIS A 378 25.40 8.17 -36.43
N LYS A 379 25.74 9.05 -37.40
CA LYS A 379 24.79 10.05 -37.93
C LYS A 379 23.63 9.32 -38.63
N GLY A 380 22.51 9.18 -37.98
CA GLY A 380 21.33 8.47 -38.48
C GLY A 380 20.79 7.40 -37.55
N PHE A 381 21.56 7.00 -36.55
CA PHE A 381 21.02 6.27 -35.41
C PHE A 381 20.11 7.24 -34.67
N ARG A 382 18.81 7.08 -34.84
CA ARG A 382 17.81 7.78 -34.04
C ARG A 382 17.31 6.77 -33.04
N HIS A 383 17.67 6.95 -31.81
CA HIS A 383 16.97 6.31 -30.72
C HIS A 383 15.50 6.76 -30.81
N GLN A 384 14.69 6.00 -31.53
CA GLN A 384 13.25 6.09 -31.35
C GLN A 384 13.01 5.65 -29.92
N THR A 385 12.47 6.54 -29.13
CA THR A 385 12.26 6.56 -27.69
C THR A 385 11.48 5.36 -27.10
N GLU A 386 11.40 4.25 -27.78
CA GLU A 386 10.82 2.98 -27.33
C GLU A 386 11.89 1.96 -26.92
N TYR A 387 12.97 2.43 -26.36
CA TYR A 387 13.82 1.56 -25.56
C TYR A 387 12.99 1.16 -24.33
N VAL A 388 12.37 0.00 -24.40
CA VAL A 388 11.56 -0.51 -23.31
C VAL A 388 12.51 -0.92 -22.21
N VAL A 389 12.62 -0.04 -21.19
CA VAL A 389 13.34 -0.34 -19.97
C VAL A 389 12.93 -1.71 -19.45
N LEU A 390 13.90 -2.57 -19.18
CA LEU A 390 13.65 -3.88 -18.59
C LEU A 390 12.93 -3.69 -17.26
N ASN A 391 11.70 -4.17 -17.20
CA ASN A 391 10.94 -4.19 -15.97
C ASN A 391 11.15 -5.51 -15.24
N PHE A 392 11.13 -5.47 -13.94
CA PHE A 392 11.31 -6.65 -13.11
C PHE A 392 10.32 -7.77 -13.47
N ARG A 393 9.08 -7.42 -13.86
CA ARG A 393 8.05 -8.36 -14.29
C ARG A 393 8.41 -9.13 -15.56
N ASP A 394 9.18 -8.55 -16.46
CA ASP A 394 9.54 -9.19 -17.73
C ASP A 394 10.39 -10.44 -17.52
N ILE A 395 11.09 -10.50 -16.39
CA ILE A 395 11.93 -11.62 -15.99
C ILE A 395 11.27 -12.59 -15.01
N MET A 396 10.00 -12.34 -14.62
CA MET A 396 9.26 -13.20 -13.70
C MET A 396 8.39 -14.20 -14.45
N ASP A 397 8.19 -15.39 -13.88
CA ASP A 397 7.21 -16.37 -14.37
C ASP A 397 5.78 -16.02 -13.90
N GLU A 398 4.80 -16.86 -14.23
CA GLU A 398 3.39 -16.68 -13.84
C GLU A 398 3.17 -16.80 -12.32
N SER A 399 4.09 -17.44 -11.61
CA SER A 399 4.07 -17.55 -10.15
C SER A 399 4.86 -16.44 -9.47
N MET A 400 5.26 -15.40 -10.21
CA MET A 400 6.07 -14.26 -9.75
C MET A 400 7.45 -14.68 -9.20
N ARG A 401 8.01 -15.78 -9.70
CA ARG A 401 9.38 -16.21 -9.41
C ARG A 401 10.30 -15.75 -10.53
N ILE A 402 11.59 -15.54 -10.22
CA ILE A 402 12.56 -15.22 -11.26
C ILE A 402 12.68 -16.36 -12.27
N SER A 403 12.64 -16.01 -13.56
CA SER A 403 12.88 -16.91 -14.67
C SER A 403 14.13 -16.48 -15.43
N PHE A 404 15.23 -17.20 -15.22
CA PHE A 404 16.50 -16.96 -15.94
C PHE A 404 16.34 -17.12 -17.45
N GLU A 405 15.40 -17.96 -17.90
CA GLU A 405 15.11 -18.12 -19.33
C GLU A 405 14.43 -16.88 -19.90
N ARG A 406 13.42 -16.30 -19.19
CA ARG A 406 12.78 -15.04 -19.60
C ARG A 406 13.79 -13.91 -19.61
N PHE A 407 14.68 -13.84 -18.62
CA PHE A 407 15.72 -12.83 -18.57
C PHE A 407 16.66 -12.94 -19.77
N ARG A 408 17.18 -14.15 -20.07
CA ARG A 408 18.02 -14.39 -21.26
C ARG A 408 17.30 -14.00 -22.56
N ARG A 409 16.05 -14.42 -22.71
CA ARG A 409 15.24 -14.12 -23.90
C ARG A 409 15.05 -12.62 -24.09
N ARG A 410 14.80 -11.90 -23.00
CA ARG A 410 14.61 -10.44 -23.04
C ARG A 410 15.92 -9.74 -23.43
N MET A 411 17.02 -9.98 -22.73
CA MET A 411 18.32 -9.41 -23.09
C MET A 411 18.72 -9.73 -24.55
N ARG A 412 18.45 -10.97 -24.98
CA ARG A 412 18.73 -11.36 -26.38
C ARG A 412 17.91 -10.54 -27.37
N ALA A 413 16.63 -10.32 -27.10
CA ALA A 413 15.77 -9.50 -27.95
C ALA A 413 16.29 -8.06 -28.04
N ASP A 414 16.69 -7.45 -26.92
CA ASP A 414 17.22 -6.10 -26.88
C ASP A 414 18.57 -5.96 -27.60
N ILE A 415 19.47 -6.94 -27.44
CA ILE A 415 20.75 -6.99 -28.17
C ILE A 415 20.52 -7.12 -29.68
N LEU A 416 19.65 -8.03 -30.11
CA LEU A 416 19.37 -8.24 -31.54
C LEU A 416 18.66 -7.02 -32.15
N PHE A 417 17.82 -6.34 -31.39
CA PHE A 417 17.20 -5.07 -31.81
C PHE A 417 18.27 -4.00 -32.05
N LEU A 418 19.16 -3.75 -31.09
CA LEU A 418 20.26 -2.78 -31.25
C LEU A 418 21.19 -3.16 -32.41
N TYR A 419 21.50 -4.44 -32.58
CA TYR A 419 22.29 -4.91 -33.70
C TYR A 419 21.59 -4.64 -35.05
N GLY A 420 20.28 -4.89 -35.13
CA GLY A 420 19.47 -4.60 -36.33
C GLY A 420 19.49 -3.14 -36.70
N GLU A 421 19.31 -2.25 -35.72
CA GLU A 421 19.39 -0.79 -35.92
C GLU A 421 20.78 -0.37 -36.44
N LEU A 422 21.84 -0.86 -35.82
CA LEU A 422 23.21 -0.59 -36.27
C LEU A 422 23.44 -1.07 -37.71
N LYS A 423 22.95 -2.26 -38.07
CA LYS A 423 23.09 -2.85 -39.39
C LYS A 423 22.30 -2.07 -40.45
N SER A 424 21.15 -1.47 -40.11
CA SER A 424 20.32 -0.70 -41.02
C SER A 424 21.00 0.59 -41.51
N ILE A 425 21.94 1.13 -40.76
CA ILE A 425 22.61 2.40 -41.03
C ILE A 425 23.83 2.25 -41.94
N HIS A 426 24.37 1.07 -42.05
CA HIS A 426 25.65 0.81 -42.76
C HIS A 426 25.51 -0.19 -43.91
N SER A 427 26.26 0.08 -45.02
CA SER A 427 26.43 -0.94 -46.06
C SER A 427 27.22 -2.12 -45.50
N PRO A 428 26.95 -3.37 -45.92
CA PRO A 428 27.55 -4.59 -45.33
C PRO A 428 29.09 -4.59 -45.25
N GLU A 429 29.77 -3.91 -46.18
CA GLU A 429 31.26 -3.83 -46.19
C GLU A 429 31.84 -2.75 -45.28
N ALA A 430 31.06 -1.68 -45.00
CA ALA A 430 31.48 -0.62 -44.09
C ALA A 430 31.30 -1.05 -42.64
N ASP A 431 30.33 -1.91 -42.41
CA ASP A 431 29.91 -2.37 -41.12
C ASP A 431 30.98 -3.26 -40.44
N MET A 432 31.50 -4.25 -41.13
CA MET A 432 32.47 -5.18 -40.58
C MET A 432 33.78 -4.50 -40.13
N ILE A 433 34.31 -3.58 -40.92
CA ILE A 433 35.56 -2.89 -40.54
C ILE A 433 35.35 -1.97 -39.33
N TYR A 434 34.17 -1.42 -39.21
CA TYR A 434 33.77 -0.58 -38.06
C TYR A 434 33.66 -1.40 -36.78
N GLN A 435 33.02 -2.56 -36.88
CA GLN A 435 32.90 -3.54 -35.77
C GLN A 435 34.28 -4.02 -35.30
N VAL A 436 35.18 -4.31 -36.22
CA VAL A 436 36.56 -4.71 -35.92
C VAL A 436 37.33 -3.58 -35.23
N ALA A 437 37.21 -2.33 -35.71
CA ALA A 437 37.90 -1.21 -35.10
C ALA A 437 37.40 -0.99 -33.64
N HIS A 438 36.12 -1.09 -33.42
CA HIS A 438 35.53 -0.94 -32.12
C HIS A 438 35.84 -2.09 -31.16
N TYR A 439 35.87 -3.34 -31.67
CA TYR A 439 36.35 -4.51 -30.93
C TYR A 439 37.78 -4.33 -30.45
N ILE A 440 38.66 -3.79 -31.31
CA ILE A 440 40.06 -3.49 -30.96
C ILE A 440 40.11 -2.40 -29.87
N GLU A 441 39.33 -1.34 -30.00
CA GLU A 441 39.24 -0.23 -29.01
C GLU A 441 38.82 -0.75 -27.63
N LEU A 442 37.90 -1.69 -27.58
CA LEU A 442 37.40 -2.28 -26.32
C LEU A 442 38.37 -3.27 -25.67
N ASN A 443 39.20 -3.94 -26.48
CA ASN A 443 40.06 -5.04 -26.03
C ASN A 443 41.56 -4.71 -26.09
N TYR A 444 41.97 -3.46 -26.34
CA TYR A 444 43.39 -3.09 -26.52
C TYR A 444 44.26 -3.37 -25.29
N ASN A 445 43.68 -3.51 -24.10
CA ASN A 445 44.36 -3.79 -22.84
C ASN A 445 44.62 -5.29 -22.59
N GLN A 446 44.15 -6.18 -23.48
CA GLN A 446 44.33 -7.63 -23.39
C GLN A 446 45.33 -8.13 -24.45
N PRO A 447 45.91 -9.33 -24.26
CA PRO A 447 46.75 -9.96 -25.31
C PRO A 447 45.89 -10.13 -26.57
N PHE A 448 46.16 -9.32 -27.57
CA PHE A 448 45.41 -9.23 -28.81
C PHE A 448 46.22 -9.74 -29.96
N SER A 449 45.65 -10.65 -30.78
CA SER A 449 46.25 -11.08 -32.03
C SER A 449 45.32 -10.86 -33.21
N GLN A 450 45.90 -10.55 -34.38
CA GLN A 450 45.15 -10.39 -35.63
C GLN A 450 44.38 -11.67 -35.99
N ALA A 451 44.97 -12.83 -35.71
CA ALA A 451 44.34 -14.12 -35.96
C ALA A 451 43.10 -14.33 -35.06
N ALA A 452 43.17 -13.98 -33.76
CA ALA A 452 42.07 -14.07 -32.86
C ALA A 452 40.91 -13.11 -33.27
N CYS A 453 41.25 -11.88 -33.67
CA CYS A 453 40.28 -10.93 -34.18
C CYS A 453 39.60 -11.43 -35.46
N ALA A 454 40.33 -11.92 -36.42
CA ALA A 454 39.80 -12.48 -37.67
C ALA A 454 38.87 -13.68 -37.39
N GLN A 455 39.21 -14.52 -36.43
CA GLN A 455 38.41 -15.64 -35.99
C GLN A 455 37.10 -15.19 -35.33
N THR A 456 37.16 -14.18 -34.49
CA THR A 456 35.97 -13.59 -33.82
C THR A 456 34.95 -13.06 -34.82
N PHE A 457 35.43 -12.46 -35.94
CA PHE A 457 34.56 -11.91 -36.99
C PHE A 457 34.34 -12.87 -38.19
N PHE A 458 34.78 -14.12 -38.07
CA PHE A 458 34.61 -15.15 -39.10
C PHE A 458 35.13 -14.74 -40.48
N VAL A 459 36.25 -14.00 -40.53
CA VAL A 459 36.85 -13.48 -41.76
C VAL A 459 38.30 -13.97 -41.93
N ASN A 460 38.76 -13.95 -43.17
CA ASN A 460 40.18 -14.25 -43.45
C ASN A 460 41.05 -13.10 -42.91
N GLN A 461 42.16 -13.47 -42.23
CA GLN A 461 43.07 -12.51 -41.61
C GLN A 461 43.67 -11.54 -42.63
N GLU A 462 44.06 -12.00 -43.82
CA GLU A 462 44.60 -11.15 -44.87
C GLU A 462 43.54 -10.16 -45.42
N TYR A 463 42.29 -10.61 -45.57
CA TYR A 463 41.18 -9.78 -45.97
C TYR A 463 40.94 -8.67 -44.95
N LEU A 464 40.91 -9.03 -43.67
CA LEU A 464 40.73 -8.08 -42.57
C LEU A 464 41.82 -7.02 -42.55
N CYS A 465 43.08 -7.43 -42.61
CA CYS A 465 44.25 -6.53 -42.64
C CYS A 465 44.23 -5.59 -43.84
N ARG A 466 43.91 -6.08 -45.02
CA ARG A 466 43.86 -5.29 -46.25
C ARG A 466 42.73 -4.24 -46.16
N LYS A 467 41.52 -4.63 -45.75
CA LYS A 467 40.37 -3.70 -45.63
C LYS A 467 40.54 -2.71 -44.50
N PHE A 468 41.13 -3.12 -43.37
CA PHE A 468 41.42 -2.25 -42.25
C PHE A 468 42.42 -1.16 -42.62
N LYS A 469 43.53 -1.52 -43.26
CA LYS A 469 44.52 -0.55 -43.79
C LYS A 469 43.91 0.39 -44.82
N GLN A 470 43.09 -0.08 -45.72
CA GLN A 470 42.48 0.73 -46.76
C GLN A 470 41.53 1.83 -46.16
N LYS A 471 40.78 1.51 -45.11
CA LYS A 471 39.83 2.48 -44.49
C LYS A 471 40.50 3.39 -43.45
N MET A 472 41.46 2.91 -42.67
CA MET A 472 42.19 3.71 -41.69
C MET A 472 43.12 4.73 -42.36
N CYS A 473 43.79 4.39 -43.46
CA CYS A 473 44.55 5.39 -44.24
C CYS A 473 43.70 6.54 -44.81
N ILE A 474 42.43 6.32 -45.05
CA ILE A 474 41.52 7.39 -45.47
C ILE A 474 41.19 8.32 -44.30
N ARG A 475 41.11 7.82 -43.08
CA ARG A 475 40.80 8.61 -41.87
C ARG A 475 41.97 9.50 -41.44
N ASP A 476 43.19 8.97 -41.51
CA ASP A 476 44.41 9.79 -41.20
C ASP A 476 44.59 10.95 -42.20
N ARG A 477 44.20 10.76 -43.47
CA ARG A 477 44.17 11.87 -44.45
C ARG A 477 43.14 12.96 -44.17
N LEU A 478 42.04 12.61 -43.52
CA LEU A 478 41.00 13.60 -43.16
C LEU A 478 41.32 14.36 -41.87
N TYR A 479 42.14 13.84 -40.99
CA TYR A 479 42.58 14.52 -39.74
C TYR A 479 43.89 15.31 -39.92
N SER A 480 44.71 15.01 -40.96
CA SER A 480 45.92 15.77 -41.28
C SER A 480 45.68 17.01 -42.15
N SER A 481 44.41 17.29 -42.50
CA SER A 481 43.98 18.49 -43.26
C SER A 481 43.09 19.42 -42.45
N ARG A 482 43.22 19.41 -41.11
CA ARG A 482 42.67 20.44 -40.23
C ARG A 482 43.79 20.97 -39.26
#